data_0e13e3a66bedadb0dea416f9b6aa9016
#
_entry.id   0e13e3a66bedadb0dea416f9b6aa9016
#
_cell.length_a   1.000
_cell.length_b   1.000
_cell.length_c   1.000
_cell.angle_alpha   90.00
_cell.angle_beta   90.00
_cell.angle_gamma   90.00
#
_symmetry.space_group_name_H-M   'P 1'
#
loop_
_entity.id
_entity.type
_entity.pdbx_description
1 polymer ?
#
loop_
_entity_poly.entity_id
_entity_poly.type
_entity_poly.pdbx_seq_one_letter_code
_entity_poly.pdbx_strand_id
1 'polypeptide(L)'
;MIKTSDLIEALVADARPVRRLRAPALRAALWLLLPALIFGLLVAAYGVRPDLAPQLDQPDFVVGMTASLLTGVLAAGASFMLNLPDRSRGWAWLPLPTLVLWLATIGYGCLTRWVDMGPDGMQLGASARCFATVILTSLPLSLAMFIMLRHGSLLRPSTVTLTGSLAVAAITASAMTLFHPLDATVMILIWNLGTAALIVGAGSWWGRRLIASGA
;
A
#
# COMPACT_ATOMS: atom_id res chain seq x y z
N MET A 1 -6.77 31.24 39.97
CA MET A 1 -7.40 30.24 39.10
C MET A 1 -7.82 30.93 37.84
N ILE A 2 -7.29 30.57 36.69
CA ILE A 2 -7.71 31.08 35.37
C ILE A 2 -9.10 30.54 35.11
N LYS A 3 -10.07 31.40 34.79
CA LYS A 3 -11.42 30.95 34.44
C LYS A 3 -11.37 30.28 33.05
N THR A 4 -12.22 29.27 32.86
CA THR A 4 -12.29 28.54 31.58
C THR A 4 -12.61 29.46 30.40
N SER A 5 -13.42 30.52 30.63
CA SER A 5 -13.70 31.57 29.64
C SER A 5 -12.44 32.29 29.15
N ASP A 6 -11.58 32.70 30.10
CA ASP A 6 -10.36 33.45 29.79
C ASP A 6 -9.37 32.58 29.01
N LEU A 7 -9.30 31.28 29.33
CA LEU A 7 -8.48 30.32 28.59
C LEU A 7 -9.02 30.11 27.16
N ILE A 8 -10.34 30.01 26.99
CA ILE A 8 -10.96 29.90 25.66
C ILE A 8 -10.67 31.12 24.81
N GLU A 9 -10.85 32.34 25.38
CA GLU A 9 -10.57 33.60 24.67
C GLU A 9 -9.10 33.70 24.26
N ALA A 10 -8.17 33.33 25.14
CA ALA A 10 -6.73 33.31 24.84
C ALA A 10 -6.38 32.34 23.71
N LEU A 11 -6.96 31.10 23.72
CA LEU A 11 -6.78 30.11 22.68
C LEU A 11 -7.38 30.56 21.34
N VAL A 12 -8.52 31.22 21.34
CA VAL A 12 -9.15 31.74 20.12
C VAL A 12 -8.36 32.92 19.55
N ALA A 13 -7.83 33.80 20.39
CA ALA A 13 -7.02 34.94 19.98
C ALA A 13 -5.70 34.51 19.31
N ASP A 14 -5.12 33.38 19.74
CA ASP A 14 -3.87 32.83 19.17
C ASP A 14 -4.13 31.78 18.05
N ALA A 15 -5.40 31.51 17.72
CA ALA A 15 -5.76 30.54 16.69
C ALA A 15 -5.36 31.03 15.30
N ARG A 16 -4.44 30.31 14.66
CA ARG A 16 -4.04 30.57 13.27
C ARG A 16 -4.95 29.85 12.30
N PRO A 17 -5.28 30.45 11.14
CA PRO A 17 -6.09 29.78 10.14
C PRO A 17 -5.39 28.53 9.61
N VAL A 18 -6.04 27.37 9.72
CA VAL A 18 -5.52 26.11 9.21
C VAL A 18 -6.03 25.84 7.79
N ARG A 19 -5.14 25.39 6.93
CA ARG A 19 -5.51 24.99 5.57
C ARG A 19 -6.26 23.65 5.63
N ARG A 20 -7.50 23.66 5.16
CA ARG A 20 -8.31 22.43 5.11
C ARG A 20 -7.70 21.41 4.16
N LEU A 21 -7.66 20.14 4.58
CA LEU A 21 -7.26 19.02 3.71
C LEU A 21 -8.32 18.81 2.61
N ARG A 22 -7.86 18.45 1.42
CA ARG A 22 -8.76 18.02 0.32
C ARG A 22 -9.54 16.77 0.73
N ALA A 23 -10.70 16.57 0.11
CA ALA A 23 -11.52 15.37 0.33
C ALA A 23 -10.69 14.09 0.19
N PRO A 24 -10.87 13.10 1.08
CA PRO A 24 -10.05 11.88 1.08
C PRO A 24 -10.16 11.08 -0.23
N ALA A 25 -11.34 11.04 -0.84
CA ALA A 25 -11.54 10.41 -2.13
C ALA A 25 -10.70 11.08 -3.25
N LEU A 26 -10.63 12.42 -3.26
CA LEU A 26 -9.80 13.14 -4.23
C LEU A 26 -8.30 12.88 -3.98
N ARG A 27 -7.88 12.78 -2.72
CA ARG A 27 -6.49 12.45 -2.36
C ARG A 27 -6.13 11.04 -2.81
N ALA A 28 -7.03 10.08 -2.60
CA ALA A 28 -6.87 8.70 -3.08
C ALA A 28 -6.80 8.66 -4.62
N ALA A 29 -7.68 9.36 -5.32
CA ALA A 29 -7.66 9.44 -6.78
C ALA A 29 -6.36 10.07 -7.32
N LEU A 30 -5.90 11.17 -6.71
CA LEU A 30 -4.63 11.81 -7.08
C LEU A 30 -3.43 10.89 -6.84
N TRP A 31 -3.45 10.09 -5.75
CA TRP A 31 -2.41 9.11 -5.52
C TRP A 31 -2.46 7.99 -6.56
N LEU A 32 -3.65 7.50 -6.94
CA LEU A 32 -3.82 6.45 -7.95
C LEU A 32 -3.39 6.88 -9.37
N LEU A 33 -3.36 8.17 -9.66
CA LEU A 33 -2.78 8.67 -10.92
C LEU A 33 -1.27 8.40 -11.03
N LEU A 34 -0.56 8.38 -9.92
CA LEU A 34 0.89 8.12 -9.92
C LEU A 34 1.22 6.69 -10.39
N PRO A 35 0.64 5.61 -9.83
CA PRO A 35 0.87 4.27 -10.37
C PRO A 35 0.38 4.13 -11.82
N ALA A 36 -0.74 4.75 -12.19
CA ALA A 36 -1.21 4.71 -13.57
C ALA A 36 -0.18 5.35 -14.54
N LEU A 37 0.44 6.47 -14.14
CA LEU A 37 1.50 7.11 -14.91
C LEU A 37 2.75 6.22 -14.97
N ILE A 38 3.20 5.67 -13.84
CA ILE A 38 4.37 4.79 -13.80
C ILE A 38 4.15 3.57 -14.69
N PHE A 39 2.97 2.95 -14.62
CA PHE A 39 2.65 1.79 -15.45
C PHE A 39 2.59 2.15 -16.93
N GLY A 40 1.98 3.28 -17.28
CA GLY A 40 1.97 3.78 -18.67
C GLY A 40 3.38 4.00 -19.22
N LEU A 41 4.29 4.57 -18.42
CA LEU A 41 5.68 4.77 -18.80
C LEU A 41 6.45 3.46 -18.93
N LEU A 42 6.22 2.49 -18.03
CA LEU A 42 6.84 1.17 -18.11
C LEU A 42 6.37 0.41 -19.34
N VAL A 43 5.07 0.45 -19.66
CA VAL A 43 4.52 -0.16 -20.89
C VAL A 43 5.13 0.49 -22.12
N ALA A 44 5.25 1.81 -22.15
CA ALA A 44 5.83 2.54 -23.28
C ALA A 44 7.33 2.23 -23.48
N ALA A 45 8.08 2.03 -22.36
CA ALA A 45 9.52 1.80 -22.41
C ALA A 45 9.90 0.34 -22.66
N TYR A 46 9.21 -0.61 -22.06
CA TYR A 46 9.59 -2.03 -22.04
C TYR A 46 8.60 -2.94 -22.78
N GLY A 47 7.42 -2.42 -23.16
CA GLY A 47 6.32 -3.24 -23.66
C GLY A 47 5.65 -4.06 -22.57
N VAL A 48 4.63 -4.80 -22.95
CA VAL A 48 3.92 -5.76 -22.11
C VAL A 48 4.52 -7.15 -22.33
N ARG A 49 4.44 -8.04 -21.33
CA ARG A 49 4.91 -9.44 -21.48
C ARG A 49 4.28 -10.11 -22.71
N PRO A 50 5.08 -10.87 -23.51
CA PRO A 50 4.59 -11.43 -24.77
C PRO A 50 3.46 -12.47 -24.62
N ASP A 51 3.42 -13.16 -23.47
CA ASP A 51 2.45 -14.19 -23.12
C ASP A 51 1.22 -13.66 -22.36
N LEU A 52 1.00 -12.32 -22.35
CA LEU A 52 -0.14 -11.74 -21.65
C LEU A 52 -1.48 -12.20 -22.23
N ALA A 53 -1.60 -12.24 -23.57
CA ALA A 53 -2.84 -12.62 -24.23
C ALA A 53 -3.33 -14.03 -23.83
N PRO A 54 -2.51 -15.10 -23.93
CA PRO A 54 -2.91 -16.42 -23.42
C PRO A 54 -3.14 -16.47 -21.91
N GLN A 55 -2.52 -15.61 -21.10
CA GLN A 55 -2.78 -15.54 -19.67
C GLN A 55 -4.14 -14.92 -19.35
N LEU A 56 -4.60 -13.98 -20.17
CA LEU A 56 -5.93 -13.37 -20.01
C LEU A 56 -7.08 -14.35 -20.30
N ASP A 57 -6.81 -15.47 -20.98
CA ASP A 57 -7.77 -16.55 -21.18
C ASP A 57 -7.86 -17.46 -19.94
N GLN A 58 -6.95 -17.34 -18.97
CA GLN A 58 -6.95 -18.13 -17.74
C GLN A 58 -7.74 -17.43 -16.63
N PRO A 59 -8.84 -18.03 -16.13
CA PRO A 59 -9.72 -17.38 -15.15
C PRO A 59 -9.01 -17.05 -13.83
N ASP A 60 -8.11 -17.94 -13.36
CA ASP A 60 -7.32 -17.76 -12.14
C ASP A 60 -6.37 -16.55 -12.23
N PHE A 61 -5.73 -16.34 -13.38
CA PHE A 61 -4.91 -15.16 -13.64
C PHE A 61 -5.75 -13.86 -13.61
N VAL A 62 -6.87 -13.84 -14.31
CA VAL A 62 -7.75 -12.66 -14.38
C VAL A 62 -8.33 -12.33 -13.00
N VAL A 63 -8.80 -13.35 -12.27
CA VAL A 63 -9.32 -13.19 -10.91
C VAL A 63 -8.22 -12.66 -9.97
N GLY A 64 -7.02 -13.24 -10.01
CA GLY A 64 -5.90 -12.82 -9.18
C GLY A 64 -5.47 -11.37 -9.46
N MET A 65 -5.31 -11.00 -10.73
CA MET A 65 -4.95 -9.67 -11.17
C MET A 65 -6.01 -8.63 -10.79
N THR A 66 -7.28 -8.94 -11.02
CA THR A 66 -8.40 -8.05 -10.67
C THR A 66 -8.52 -7.90 -9.15
N ALA A 67 -8.39 -8.99 -8.40
CA ALA A 67 -8.46 -8.97 -6.94
C ALA A 67 -7.30 -8.16 -6.33
N SER A 68 -6.07 -8.28 -6.86
CA SER A 68 -4.93 -7.48 -6.42
C SER A 68 -5.14 -5.99 -6.69
N LEU A 69 -5.58 -5.62 -7.90
CA LEU A 69 -5.85 -4.24 -8.27
C LEU A 69 -6.95 -3.61 -7.40
N LEU A 70 -8.07 -4.33 -7.22
CA LEU A 70 -9.16 -3.88 -6.34
C LEU A 70 -8.69 -3.74 -4.89
N THR A 71 -7.89 -4.69 -4.39
CA THR A 71 -7.30 -4.59 -3.04
C THR A 71 -6.47 -3.31 -2.92
N GLY A 72 -5.65 -2.99 -3.89
CA GLY A 72 -4.84 -1.78 -3.92
C GLY A 72 -5.67 -0.50 -3.92
N VAL A 73 -6.68 -0.42 -4.77
CA VAL A 73 -7.59 0.75 -4.85
C VAL A 73 -8.38 0.93 -3.55
N LEU A 74 -8.97 -0.14 -3.02
CA LEU A 74 -9.76 -0.10 -1.79
C LEU A 74 -8.89 0.20 -0.56
N ALA A 75 -7.68 -0.35 -0.50
CA ALA A 75 -6.72 -0.08 0.57
C ALA A 75 -6.21 1.38 0.53
N ALA A 76 -5.99 1.95 -0.66
CA ALA A 76 -5.69 3.36 -0.81
C ALA A 76 -6.84 4.23 -0.30
N GLY A 77 -8.06 3.98 -0.74
CA GLY A 77 -9.26 4.66 -0.24
C GLY A 77 -9.38 4.57 1.28
N ALA A 78 -9.23 3.36 1.83
CA ALA A 78 -9.29 3.10 3.26
C ALA A 78 -8.22 3.90 4.04
N SER A 79 -6.97 3.94 3.56
CA SER A 79 -5.88 4.65 4.24
C SER A 79 -6.14 6.15 4.34
N PHE A 80 -6.66 6.78 3.27
CA PHE A 80 -7.01 8.21 3.29
C PHE A 80 -8.25 8.50 4.14
N MET A 81 -9.23 7.58 4.22
CA MET A 81 -10.37 7.71 5.13
C MET A 81 -9.96 7.56 6.59
N LEU A 82 -9.15 6.55 6.92
CA LEU A 82 -8.64 6.31 8.28
C LEU A 82 -7.72 7.41 8.81
N ASN A 83 -7.11 8.18 7.90
CA ASN A 83 -6.26 9.33 8.22
C ASN A 83 -7.06 10.54 8.74
N LEU A 84 -8.38 10.49 8.73
CA LEU A 84 -9.26 11.52 9.29
C LEU A 84 -9.79 11.09 10.66
N PRO A 85 -9.84 12.00 11.65
CA PRO A 85 -10.24 11.69 13.01
C PRO A 85 -11.73 11.32 13.14
N ASP A 86 -12.57 11.89 12.30
CA ASP A 86 -14.03 11.74 12.29
C ASP A 86 -14.51 10.43 11.63
N ARG A 87 -13.63 9.68 10.97
CA ARG A 87 -14.00 8.47 10.25
C ARG A 87 -13.91 7.21 11.13
N SER A 88 -14.87 6.30 10.91
CA SER A 88 -14.94 5.04 11.67
C SER A 88 -13.75 4.12 11.37
N ARG A 89 -13.40 3.26 12.35
CA ARG A 89 -12.37 2.22 12.17
C ARG A 89 -12.79 1.15 11.16
N GLY A 90 -14.08 1.04 10.87
CA GLY A 90 -14.63 0.07 9.92
C GLY A 90 -14.05 0.18 8.51
N TRP A 91 -13.52 1.34 8.13
CA TRP A 91 -12.85 1.51 6.83
C TRP A 91 -11.63 0.61 6.64
N ALA A 92 -10.98 0.14 7.73
CA ALA A 92 -9.88 -0.82 7.65
C ALA A 92 -10.29 -2.18 7.06
N TRP A 93 -11.57 -2.55 7.16
CA TRP A 93 -12.10 -3.82 6.65
C TRP A 93 -12.44 -3.77 5.16
N LEU A 94 -12.45 -2.57 4.56
CA LEU A 94 -12.86 -2.38 3.17
C LEU A 94 -12.05 -3.22 2.16
N PRO A 95 -10.72 -3.31 2.23
CA PRO A 95 -9.93 -4.12 1.29
C PRO A 95 -9.93 -5.61 1.61
N LEU A 96 -10.47 -6.07 2.75
CA LEU A 96 -10.34 -7.45 3.20
C LEU A 96 -10.97 -8.49 2.27
N PRO A 97 -12.19 -8.31 1.74
CA PRO A 97 -12.79 -9.32 0.86
C PRO A 97 -11.95 -9.57 -0.39
N THR A 98 -11.46 -8.50 -1.01
CA THR A 98 -10.62 -8.60 -2.21
C THR A 98 -9.22 -9.11 -1.89
N LEU A 99 -8.67 -8.78 -0.71
CA LEU A 99 -7.41 -9.33 -0.22
C LEU A 99 -7.51 -10.84 -0.01
N VAL A 100 -8.58 -11.32 0.63
CA VAL A 100 -8.78 -12.78 0.84
C VAL A 100 -8.88 -13.50 -0.50
N LEU A 101 -9.63 -12.94 -1.45
CA LEU A 101 -9.73 -13.50 -2.79
C LEU A 101 -8.36 -13.55 -3.49
N TRP A 102 -7.59 -12.47 -3.41
CA TRP A 102 -6.24 -12.40 -3.98
C TRP A 102 -5.29 -13.42 -3.35
N LEU A 103 -5.26 -13.53 -2.01
CA LEU A 103 -4.45 -14.53 -1.31
C LEU A 103 -4.88 -15.98 -1.64
N ALA A 104 -6.18 -16.20 -1.85
CA ALA A 104 -6.70 -17.51 -2.25
C ALA A 104 -6.19 -17.91 -3.65
N THR A 105 -6.13 -16.98 -4.61
CA THR A 105 -5.57 -17.27 -5.96
C THR A 105 -4.07 -17.58 -5.90
N ILE A 106 -3.31 -16.89 -5.03
CA ILE A 106 -1.88 -17.19 -4.82
C ILE A 106 -1.72 -18.57 -4.20
N GLY A 107 -2.48 -18.87 -3.15
CA GLY A 107 -2.44 -20.18 -2.48
C GLY A 107 -2.79 -21.33 -3.42
N TYR A 108 -3.83 -21.16 -4.23
CA TYR A 108 -4.20 -22.13 -5.26
C TYR A 108 -3.08 -22.33 -6.30
N GLY A 109 -2.50 -21.22 -6.81
CA GLY A 109 -1.37 -21.27 -7.74
C GLY A 109 -0.14 -21.97 -7.16
N CYS A 110 0.18 -21.74 -5.88
CA CYS A 110 1.27 -22.43 -5.19
C CYS A 110 1.02 -23.94 -5.08
N LEU A 111 -0.21 -24.35 -4.73
CA LEU A 111 -0.56 -25.75 -4.58
C LEU A 111 -0.55 -26.51 -5.91
N THR A 112 -1.01 -25.89 -6.99
CA THR A 112 -1.11 -26.53 -8.31
C THR A 112 0.22 -26.56 -9.06
N ARG A 113 1.11 -25.58 -8.84
CA ARG A 113 2.42 -25.45 -9.53
C ARG A 113 3.61 -25.95 -8.73
N TRP A 114 3.41 -26.42 -7.49
CA TRP A 114 4.49 -26.94 -6.65
C TRP A 114 5.27 -28.10 -7.32
N VAL A 115 4.62 -28.82 -8.23
CA VAL A 115 5.21 -29.98 -8.94
C VAL A 115 6.15 -29.55 -10.07
N ASP A 116 6.03 -28.30 -10.59
CA ASP A 116 6.78 -27.82 -11.75
C ASP A 116 8.03 -26.99 -11.41
N MET A 117 8.32 -26.78 -10.14
CA MET A 117 9.56 -26.08 -9.71
C MET A 117 10.75 -27.05 -9.73
N GLY A 118 11.31 -27.25 -10.93
CA GLY A 118 12.62 -27.87 -11.10
C GLY A 118 13.74 -26.98 -10.54
N PRO A 119 14.97 -27.55 -10.33
CA PRO A 119 16.11 -26.87 -9.72
C PRO A 119 16.63 -25.65 -10.52
N ASP A 120 16.19 -25.45 -11.76
CA ASP A 120 16.61 -24.36 -12.65
C ASP A 120 15.81 -23.05 -12.47
N GLY A 121 14.86 -22.98 -11.53
CA GLY A 121 13.94 -21.84 -11.33
C GLY A 121 14.56 -20.56 -10.77
N MET A 122 15.82 -20.57 -10.27
CA MET A 122 16.50 -19.39 -9.72
C MET A 122 17.69 -18.93 -10.54
N GLN A 123 17.43 -18.22 -11.63
CA GLN A 123 18.48 -17.50 -12.34
C GLN A 123 18.73 -16.14 -11.67
N LEU A 124 19.91 -15.95 -11.08
CA LEU A 124 20.33 -14.74 -10.36
C LEU A 124 20.08 -13.43 -11.15
N GLY A 125 20.26 -13.45 -12.47
CA GLY A 125 20.04 -12.27 -13.32
C GLY A 125 18.57 -11.90 -13.51
N ALA A 126 17.65 -12.87 -13.52
CA ALA A 126 16.21 -12.63 -13.59
C ALA A 126 15.68 -12.10 -12.26
N SER A 127 16.17 -12.66 -11.14
CA SER A 127 15.83 -12.23 -9.78
C SER A 127 16.28 -10.79 -9.49
N ALA A 128 17.46 -10.40 -9.94
CA ALA A 128 17.98 -9.03 -9.75
C ALA A 128 17.14 -8.00 -10.52
N ARG A 129 16.74 -8.30 -11.75
CA ARG A 129 15.86 -7.41 -12.53
C ARG A 129 14.47 -7.30 -11.92
N CYS A 130 13.88 -8.40 -11.45
CA CYS A 130 12.61 -8.41 -10.75
C CYS A 130 12.67 -7.53 -9.50
N PHE A 131 13.70 -7.72 -8.67
CA PHE A 131 13.93 -6.92 -7.46
C PHE A 131 14.10 -5.43 -7.76
N ALA A 132 14.88 -5.07 -8.77
CA ALA A 132 15.06 -3.68 -9.19
C ALA A 132 13.74 -3.04 -9.63
N THR A 133 12.90 -3.77 -10.38
CA THR A 133 11.59 -3.26 -10.82
C THR A 133 10.63 -3.10 -9.65
N VAL A 134 10.64 -4.02 -8.67
CA VAL A 134 9.84 -3.89 -7.44
C VAL A 134 10.24 -2.64 -6.65
N ILE A 135 11.54 -2.40 -6.45
CA ILE A 135 12.02 -1.20 -5.75
C ILE A 135 11.65 0.06 -6.54
N LEU A 136 11.90 0.08 -7.84
CA LEU A 136 11.64 1.24 -8.70
C LEU A 136 10.15 1.63 -8.71
N THR A 137 9.25 0.66 -8.60
CA THR A 137 7.80 0.93 -8.54
C THR A 137 7.32 1.20 -7.13
N SER A 138 7.70 0.39 -6.13
CA SER A 138 7.18 0.50 -4.76
C SER A 138 7.71 1.70 -3.98
N LEU A 139 8.98 2.11 -4.21
CA LEU A 139 9.61 3.20 -3.48
C LEU A 139 8.93 4.56 -3.75
N PRO A 140 8.73 5.02 -5.01
CA PRO A 140 8.04 6.27 -5.27
C PRO A 140 6.58 6.25 -4.82
N LEU A 141 5.88 5.12 -4.94
CA LEU A 141 4.51 4.97 -4.47
C LEU A 141 4.42 5.05 -2.94
N SER A 142 5.35 4.42 -2.22
CA SER A 142 5.43 4.49 -0.76
C SER A 142 5.76 5.89 -0.28
N LEU A 143 6.71 6.56 -0.93
CA LEU A 143 7.10 7.93 -0.58
C LEU A 143 5.94 8.91 -0.80
N ALA A 144 5.26 8.81 -1.95
CA ALA A 144 4.08 9.63 -2.24
C ALA A 144 2.95 9.39 -1.23
N MET A 145 2.67 8.12 -0.91
CA MET A 145 1.69 7.74 0.12
C MET A 145 2.04 8.37 1.48
N PHE A 146 3.28 8.21 1.91
CA PHE A 146 3.77 8.78 3.18
C PHE A 146 3.64 10.30 3.21
N ILE A 147 4.10 11.01 2.17
CA ILE A 147 4.00 12.47 2.07
C ILE A 147 2.54 12.93 2.14
N MET A 148 1.64 12.24 1.47
CA MET A 148 0.22 12.59 1.47
C MET A 148 -0.48 12.27 2.79
N LEU A 149 -0.08 11.21 3.49
CA LEU A 149 -0.67 10.81 4.76
C LEU A 149 -0.14 11.61 5.96
N ARG A 150 1.13 12.06 5.93
CA ARG A 150 1.74 12.81 7.05
C ARG A 150 1.01 14.10 7.45
N HIS A 151 0.21 14.67 6.53
CA HIS A 151 -0.56 15.89 6.77
C HIS A 151 -1.93 15.63 7.42
N GLY A 152 -2.28 14.39 7.69
CA GLY A 152 -3.52 14.01 8.39
C GLY A 152 -3.34 13.87 9.90
N SER A 153 -4.33 13.26 10.55
CA SER A 153 -4.28 13.02 11.99
C SER A 153 -3.38 11.82 12.34
N LEU A 154 -2.55 11.98 13.38
CA LEU A 154 -1.69 10.90 13.90
C LEU A 154 -2.41 9.97 14.89
N LEU A 155 -3.75 10.00 14.94
CA LEU A 155 -4.52 9.24 15.93
C LEU A 155 -4.44 7.71 15.74
N ARG A 156 -4.18 7.25 14.51
CA ARG A 156 -4.16 5.81 14.18
C ARG A 156 -3.00 5.46 13.25
N PRO A 157 -1.75 5.76 13.63
CA PRO A 157 -0.61 5.65 12.72
C PRO A 157 -0.40 4.22 12.22
N SER A 158 -0.56 3.20 13.08
CA SER A 158 -0.37 1.80 12.71
C SER A 158 -1.36 1.33 11.64
N THR A 159 -2.65 1.58 11.84
CA THR A 159 -3.70 1.15 10.90
C THR A 159 -3.56 1.86 9.55
N VAL A 160 -3.30 3.17 9.57
CA VAL A 160 -3.09 3.97 8.35
C VAL A 160 -1.86 3.50 7.58
N THR A 161 -0.75 3.25 8.29
CA THR A 161 0.49 2.76 7.67
C THR A 161 0.31 1.37 7.05
N LEU A 162 -0.33 0.44 7.76
CA LEU A 162 -0.57 -0.91 7.25
C LEU A 162 -1.50 -0.92 6.04
N THR A 163 -2.61 -0.16 6.07
CA THR A 163 -3.50 -0.06 4.90
C THR A 163 -2.84 0.65 3.73
N GLY A 164 -2.04 1.69 3.97
CA GLY A 164 -1.26 2.37 2.94
C GLY A 164 -0.20 1.47 2.31
N SER A 165 0.52 0.68 3.12
CA SER A 165 1.50 -0.30 2.62
C SER A 165 0.83 -1.43 1.84
N LEU A 166 -0.35 -1.88 2.26
CA LEU A 166 -1.13 -2.85 1.51
C LEU A 166 -1.54 -2.28 0.14
N ALA A 167 -1.93 -1.00 0.07
CA ALA A 167 -2.25 -0.36 -1.20
C ALA A 167 -1.05 -0.37 -2.16
N VAL A 168 0.13 0.04 -1.67
CA VAL A 168 1.36 0.01 -2.47
C VAL A 168 1.71 -1.41 -2.92
N ALA A 169 1.67 -2.39 -2.01
CA ALA A 169 1.98 -3.78 -2.30
C ALA A 169 1.07 -4.36 -3.38
N ALA A 170 -0.25 -4.17 -3.23
CA ALA A 170 -1.24 -4.71 -4.15
C ALA A 170 -1.14 -4.07 -5.55
N ILE A 171 -0.95 -2.75 -5.63
CA ILE A 171 -0.74 -2.04 -6.89
C ILE A 171 0.58 -2.48 -7.56
N THR A 172 1.68 -2.61 -6.79
CA THR A 172 2.97 -3.07 -7.31
C THR A 172 2.87 -4.51 -7.83
N ALA A 173 2.15 -5.39 -7.12
CA ALA A 173 1.91 -6.76 -7.58
C ALA A 173 1.12 -6.79 -8.90
N SER A 174 0.05 -5.98 -9.02
CA SER A 174 -0.70 -5.84 -10.26
C SER A 174 0.17 -5.36 -11.43
N ALA A 175 1.15 -4.47 -11.18
CA ALA A 175 2.11 -4.07 -12.20
C ALA A 175 3.02 -5.24 -12.61
N MET A 176 3.55 -5.97 -11.63
CA MET A 176 4.47 -7.09 -11.91
C MET A 176 3.82 -8.15 -12.77
N THR A 177 2.54 -8.45 -12.58
CA THR A 177 1.81 -9.42 -13.43
C THR A 177 1.76 -9.01 -14.91
N LEU A 178 1.87 -7.72 -15.23
CA LEU A 178 1.88 -7.20 -16.60
C LEU A 178 3.26 -7.26 -17.27
N PHE A 179 4.35 -7.26 -16.50
CA PHE A 179 5.72 -7.14 -17.02
C PHE A 179 6.57 -8.38 -16.79
N HIS A 180 6.28 -9.18 -15.77
CA HIS A 180 7.10 -10.33 -15.39
C HIS A 180 6.33 -11.64 -15.50
N PRO A 181 6.94 -12.69 -16.09
CA PRO A 181 6.36 -14.03 -16.12
C PRO A 181 6.41 -14.74 -14.75
N LEU A 182 7.27 -14.29 -13.85
CA LEU A 182 7.42 -14.87 -12.51
C LEU A 182 6.47 -14.19 -11.52
N ASP A 183 5.79 -14.98 -10.70
CA ASP A 183 4.92 -14.47 -9.62
C ASP A 183 5.76 -14.00 -8.43
N ALA A 184 6.00 -12.69 -8.37
CA ALA A 184 6.73 -12.05 -7.27
C ALA A 184 5.82 -11.58 -6.13
N THR A 185 4.54 -11.93 -6.16
CA THR A 185 3.50 -11.38 -5.26
C THR A 185 3.83 -11.60 -3.78
N VAL A 186 4.27 -12.81 -3.41
CA VAL A 186 4.63 -13.13 -2.01
C VAL A 186 5.82 -12.27 -1.55
N MET A 187 6.84 -12.11 -2.40
CA MET A 187 8.00 -11.26 -2.11
C MET A 187 7.60 -9.80 -1.94
N ILE A 188 6.71 -9.28 -2.79
CA ILE A 188 6.21 -7.90 -2.74
C ILE A 188 5.40 -7.68 -1.45
N LEU A 189 4.54 -8.62 -1.08
CA LEU A 189 3.76 -8.56 0.15
C LEU A 189 4.66 -8.56 1.38
N ILE A 190 5.61 -9.51 1.46
CA ILE A 190 6.55 -9.59 2.58
C ILE A 190 7.37 -8.30 2.67
N TRP A 191 7.88 -7.79 1.57
CA TRP A 191 8.66 -6.56 1.55
C TRP A 191 7.87 -5.35 2.02
N ASN A 192 6.70 -5.09 1.44
CA ASN A 192 5.92 -3.89 1.76
C ASN A 192 5.25 -3.98 3.13
N LEU A 193 4.61 -5.10 3.47
CA LEU A 193 3.95 -5.26 4.77
C LEU A 193 4.96 -5.50 5.90
N GLY A 194 6.05 -6.22 5.61
CA GLY A 194 7.14 -6.45 6.56
C GLY A 194 7.83 -5.15 6.94
N THR A 195 8.21 -4.33 5.96
CA THR A 195 8.81 -3.00 6.22
C THR A 195 7.84 -2.08 6.95
N ALA A 196 6.54 -2.08 6.60
CA ALA A 196 5.53 -1.32 7.32
C ALA A 196 5.38 -1.78 8.78
N ALA A 197 5.34 -3.08 9.02
CA ALA A 197 5.26 -3.65 10.37
C ALA A 197 6.50 -3.31 11.21
N LEU A 198 7.69 -3.35 10.61
CA LEU A 198 8.94 -2.94 11.28
C LEU A 198 8.93 -1.47 11.65
N ILE A 199 8.51 -0.57 10.75
CA ILE A 199 8.43 0.87 11.02
C ILE A 199 7.42 1.15 12.15
N VAL A 200 6.24 0.53 12.09
CA VAL A 200 5.20 0.66 13.12
C VAL A 200 5.68 0.09 14.46
N GLY A 201 6.31 -1.08 14.44
CA GLY A 201 6.86 -1.74 15.62
C GLY A 201 7.96 -0.92 16.28
N ALA A 202 8.95 -0.46 15.50
CA ALA A 202 10.03 0.37 15.98
C ALA A 202 9.53 1.71 16.53
N GLY A 203 8.62 2.38 15.79
CA GLY A 203 8.04 3.66 16.22
C GLY A 203 7.24 3.53 17.53
N SER A 204 6.46 2.46 17.67
CA SER A 204 5.67 2.20 18.89
C SER A 204 6.57 1.82 20.10
N TRP A 205 7.66 1.09 19.84
CA TRP A 205 8.63 0.72 20.87
C TRP A 205 9.42 1.94 21.36
N TRP A 206 9.90 2.79 20.43
CA TRP A 206 10.64 4.01 20.74
C TRP A 206 9.75 5.02 21.47
N GLY A 207 8.52 5.24 21.02
CA GLY A 207 7.56 6.13 21.68
C GLY A 207 7.26 5.71 23.12
N ARG A 208 7.11 4.40 23.40
CA ARG A 208 6.94 3.89 24.78
C ARG A 208 8.16 4.12 25.64
N ARG A 209 9.38 3.98 25.11
CA ARG A 209 10.61 4.25 25.87
C ARG A 209 10.77 5.72 26.24
N LEU A 210 10.47 6.63 25.30
CA LEU A 210 10.54 8.08 25.59
C LEU A 210 9.55 8.52 26.69
N ILE A 211 8.35 7.93 26.72
CA ILE A 211 7.37 8.20 27.77
C ILE A 211 7.85 7.62 29.12
N ALA A 212 8.44 6.43 29.13
CA ALA A 212 8.94 5.80 30.35
C ALA A 212 10.21 6.45 30.92
N SER A 213 11.02 7.13 30.10
CA SER A 213 12.24 7.82 30.54
C SER A 213 12.00 9.27 30.94
N GLY A 214 10.80 9.82 30.70
CA GLY A 214 10.42 11.18 31.10
C GLY A 214 9.57 11.28 32.37
N ALA A 215 9.34 10.15 33.07
CA ALA A 215 8.71 10.05 34.37
C ALA A 215 9.76 9.69 35.43
#